data_e231a115a2ac58e2b281614392dd932b
#
_entry.id   e231a115a2ac58e2b281614392dd932b
#
_cell.length_a   1.000
_cell.length_b   1.000
_cell.length_c   1.000
_cell.angle_alpha   90.00
_cell.angle_beta   90.00
_cell.angle_gamma   90.00
#
_symmetry.space_group_name_H-M   'P 1'
#
loop_
_entity.id
_entity.type
_entity.pdbx_description
1 polymer ?
#
loop_
_entity_poly.entity_id
_entity_poly.type
_entity_poly.pdbx_seq_one_letter_code
_entity_poly.pdbx_strand_id
1 'polypeptide(L)'
;AEAFEDADEVAATVDLSELNIETIEQISRLEPFGQGNKVPLLAAEGVTMCDRAVVGKTGEHMRFVATDGAASVPAIMFRVPQIDKLINCDSAVDLVFEAVAEHWQGRGKPKLMIKDVLVRDTTLPSVDDPACELRRGVQPADSGLRLESRKRETLAQLSYTELTRSLIHSFIGSNQPHRAQVEALDALADHQSVLAVMGTGRGKSLIFHVHAAREAVLRGRASIFVYPLRALVADQAYHLSSTMAALGIGVLTGETVEAARDDVFAGLASGRTGIVLTTPEFLSIHRDRFARSGRIGFVVIDEAHHAGLAKGGDRSAYLDMPDILKALGDPVVMAATA
;
A
#
# COMPACT_ATOMS: atom_id res chain seq x y z
N ALA A 1 -9.46 4.86 -8.57
CA ALA A 1 -9.49 5.14 -7.12
C ALA A 1 -8.34 4.45 -6.39
N GLU A 2 -7.81 3.33 -6.92
CA GLU A 2 -6.73 2.54 -6.27
C GLU A 2 -5.32 3.15 -6.37
N ALA A 3 -5.14 4.20 -7.16
CA ALA A 3 -3.82 4.78 -7.42
C ALA A 3 -3.38 5.86 -6.40
N PHE A 4 -4.28 6.30 -5.52
CA PHE A 4 -4.06 7.47 -4.64
C PHE A 4 -4.02 7.16 -3.14
N GLU A 5 -3.82 5.91 -2.76
CA GLU A 5 -3.93 5.45 -1.36
C GLU A 5 -2.82 5.93 -0.41
N ASP A 6 -1.73 6.52 -0.94
CA ASP A 6 -0.66 7.15 -0.13
C ASP A 6 -0.66 8.69 -0.22
N ALA A 7 -1.58 9.26 -1.00
CA ALA A 7 -1.80 10.71 -0.99
C ALA A 7 -2.68 11.09 0.22
N ASP A 8 -2.46 12.25 0.78
CA ASP A 8 -3.45 12.94 1.60
C ASP A 8 -4.85 12.73 0.97
N GLU A 9 -5.83 12.37 1.78
CA GLU A 9 -7.16 11.93 1.39
C GLU A 9 -7.73 12.70 0.18
N VAL A 10 -7.84 12.04 -0.97
CA VAL A 10 -8.41 12.62 -2.19
C VAL A 10 -9.91 12.82 -1.98
N ALA A 11 -10.35 14.06 -2.02
CA ALA A 11 -11.74 14.42 -1.77
C ALA A 11 -12.69 13.98 -2.90
N ALA A 12 -12.20 14.04 -4.15
CA ALA A 12 -12.98 13.61 -5.32
C ALA A 12 -12.09 13.36 -6.55
N THR A 13 -12.52 12.44 -7.42
CA THR A 13 -12.01 12.32 -8.79
C THR A 13 -12.88 13.14 -9.71
N VAL A 14 -12.27 13.93 -10.59
CA VAL A 14 -12.96 14.89 -11.46
C VAL A 14 -12.41 14.82 -12.88
N ASP A 15 -13.25 15.16 -13.86
CA ASP A 15 -12.83 15.41 -15.22
C ASP A 15 -12.25 16.82 -15.35
N LEU A 16 -11.22 17.01 -16.19
CA LEU A 16 -10.59 18.33 -16.36
C LEU A 16 -11.57 19.39 -16.87
N SER A 17 -12.61 18.99 -17.56
CA SER A 17 -13.68 19.87 -18.06
C SER A 17 -14.54 20.46 -16.94
N GLU A 18 -14.60 19.83 -15.77
CA GLU A 18 -15.35 20.32 -14.61
C GLU A 18 -14.59 21.41 -13.83
N LEU A 19 -13.28 21.54 -14.10
CA LEU A 19 -12.41 22.51 -13.43
C LEU A 19 -12.50 23.89 -14.10
N ASN A 20 -13.59 24.55 -13.90
CA ASN A 20 -13.81 25.94 -14.29
C ASN A 20 -13.65 26.88 -13.09
N ILE A 21 -13.63 28.19 -13.35
CA ILE A 21 -13.44 29.21 -12.29
C ILE A 21 -14.55 29.14 -11.26
N GLU A 22 -15.79 28.93 -11.68
CA GLU A 22 -16.94 28.85 -10.78
C GLU A 22 -16.80 27.68 -9.79
N THR A 23 -16.38 26.51 -10.28
CA THR A 23 -16.11 25.33 -9.43
C THR A 23 -15.00 25.62 -8.43
N ILE A 24 -13.91 26.27 -8.86
CA ILE A 24 -12.78 26.60 -7.97
C ILE A 24 -13.21 27.64 -6.92
N GLU A 25 -14.01 28.63 -7.29
CA GLU A 25 -14.56 29.61 -6.33
C GLU A 25 -15.50 28.95 -5.32
N GLN A 26 -16.26 27.93 -5.71
CA GLN A 26 -17.06 27.14 -4.77
C GLN A 26 -16.20 26.37 -3.79
N ILE A 27 -15.10 25.76 -4.25
CA ILE A 27 -14.13 25.09 -3.37
C ILE A 27 -13.51 26.10 -2.38
N SER A 28 -13.19 27.32 -2.84
CA SER A 28 -12.64 28.37 -1.98
C SER A 28 -13.59 28.81 -0.86
N ARG A 29 -14.90 28.59 -0.98
CA ARG A 29 -15.85 28.86 0.11
C ARG A 29 -15.72 27.92 1.30
N LEU A 30 -14.94 26.84 1.18
CA LEU A 30 -14.60 25.95 2.29
C LEU A 30 -13.49 26.53 3.19
N GLU A 31 -12.89 27.66 2.81
CA GLU A 31 -11.89 28.38 3.63
C GLU A 31 -12.49 28.89 4.97
N PRO A 32 -11.68 29.05 6.03
CA PRO A 32 -10.21 28.99 6.04
C PRO A 32 -9.68 27.57 6.16
N PHE A 33 -8.68 27.24 5.34
CA PHE A 33 -7.96 25.98 5.42
C PHE A 33 -6.87 26.04 6.51
N GLY A 34 -6.60 24.90 7.17
CA GLY A 34 -5.61 24.79 8.24
C GLY A 34 -5.68 23.46 8.97
N GLN A 35 -5.20 23.46 10.23
CA GLN A 35 -5.20 22.29 11.08
C GLN A 35 -6.65 21.85 11.40
N GLY A 36 -7.12 20.75 10.80
CA GLY A 36 -8.51 20.25 10.95
C GLY A 36 -9.45 20.57 9.78
N ASN A 37 -9.03 21.43 8.84
CA ASN A 37 -9.74 21.67 7.58
C ASN A 37 -8.70 21.77 6.46
N LYS A 38 -8.26 20.63 5.92
CA LYS A 38 -7.25 20.59 4.85
C LYS A 38 -7.83 21.09 3.55
N VAL A 39 -6.97 21.66 2.70
CA VAL A 39 -7.33 21.96 1.31
C VAL A 39 -7.76 20.66 0.62
N PRO A 40 -8.94 20.60 -0.02
CA PRO A 40 -9.36 19.39 -0.70
C PRO A 40 -8.41 19.07 -1.87
N LEU A 41 -7.87 17.86 -1.86
CA LEU A 41 -7.13 17.31 -2.98
C LEU A 41 -8.09 16.67 -3.96
N LEU A 42 -7.92 16.97 -5.23
CA LEU A 42 -8.66 16.38 -6.33
C LEU A 42 -7.76 15.45 -7.11
N ALA A 43 -8.36 14.46 -7.76
CA ALA A 43 -7.67 13.56 -8.69
C ALA A 43 -8.25 13.69 -10.10
N ALA A 44 -7.41 13.54 -11.12
CA ALA A 44 -7.81 13.34 -12.50
C ALA A 44 -7.07 12.14 -13.08
N GLU A 45 -7.80 11.25 -13.72
CA GLU A 45 -7.27 9.97 -14.20
C GLU A 45 -7.04 10.00 -15.72
N GLY A 46 -6.00 9.26 -16.18
CA GLY A 46 -5.74 9.08 -17.61
C GLY A 46 -5.34 10.34 -18.35
N VAL A 47 -4.72 11.28 -17.67
CA VAL A 47 -4.33 12.59 -18.21
C VAL A 47 -3.03 12.49 -18.99
N THR A 48 -2.95 13.18 -20.10
CA THR A 48 -1.69 13.36 -20.86
C THR A 48 -1.02 14.68 -20.47
N MET A 49 0.30 14.64 -20.24
CA MET A 49 1.09 15.82 -19.94
C MET A 49 1.68 16.40 -21.24
N CYS A 50 1.21 17.56 -21.69
CA CYS A 50 1.69 18.29 -22.86
C CYS A 50 2.57 19.48 -22.45
N ASP A 51 3.37 20.01 -23.38
CA ASP A 51 4.17 21.24 -23.21
C ASP A 51 5.02 21.25 -21.93
N ARG A 52 5.63 20.13 -21.62
CA ARG A 52 6.44 19.92 -20.42
C ARG A 52 7.71 20.77 -20.46
N ALA A 53 7.96 21.51 -19.41
CA ALA A 53 9.18 22.30 -19.26
C ALA A 53 9.67 22.31 -17.82
N VAL A 54 10.97 22.07 -17.64
CA VAL A 54 11.65 22.25 -16.36
C VAL A 54 11.78 23.74 -16.08
N VAL A 55 11.43 24.17 -14.89
CA VAL A 55 11.44 25.58 -14.49
C VAL A 55 12.10 25.77 -13.13
N GLY A 56 12.47 27.01 -12.82
CA GLY A 56 13.15 27.36 -11.58
C GLY A 56 14.67 27.40 -11.74
N LYS A 57 15.35 28.13 -10.84
CA LYS A 57 16.81 28.31 -10.88
C LYS A 57 17.59 27.01 -10.65
N THR A 58 17.02 26.08 -9.90
CA THR A 58 17.61 24.78 -9.57
C THR A 58 17.15 23.66 -10.47
N GLY A 59 16.19 23.90 -11.38
CA GLY A 59 15.65 22.86 -12.27
C GLY A 59 14.82 21.80 -11.53
N GLU A 60 14.27 22.12 -10.37
CA GLU A 60 13.53 21.16 -9.51
C GLU A 60 12.01 21.22 -9.71
N HIS A 61 11.52 22.10 -10.57
CA HIS A 61 10.10 22.28 -10.79
C HIS A 61 9.74 21.97 -12.23
N MET A 62 8.53 21.50 -12.47
CA MET A 62 8.03 21.22 -13.80
C MET A 62 6.69 21.91 -14.03
N ARG A 63 6.55 22.56 -15.19
CA ARG A 63 5.26 23.03 -15.70
C ARG A 63 4.85 22.19 -16.89
N PHE A 64 3.55 22.00 -17.07
CA PHE A 64 3.00 21.32 -18.22
C PHE A 64 1.53 21.72 -18.41
N VAL A 65 0.93 21.24 -19.48
CA VAL A 65 -0.52 21.32 -19.71
C VAL A 65 -1.09 19.93 -19.53
N ALA A 66 -2.01 19.77 -18.58
CA ALA A 66 -2.75 18.54 -18.37
C ALA A 66 -3.94 18.49 -19.32
N THR A 67 -4.11 17.40 -20.07
CA THR A 67 -5.27 17.21 -20.97
C THR A 67 -5.81 15.79 -20.88
N ASP A 68 -7.15 15.70 -20.88
CA ASP A 68 -7.90 14.43 -20.99
C ASP A 68 -8.49 14.22 -22.39
N GLY A 69 -8.11 15.11 -23.35
CA GLY A 69 -8.65 15.13 -24.70
C GLY A 69 -9.92 15.98 -24.85
N ALA A 70 -10.66 16.24 -23.78
CA ALA A 70 -11.85 17.12 -23.80
C ALA A 70 -11.52 18.52 -23.30
N ALA A 71 -10.64 18.63 -22.30
CA ALA A 71 -10.20 19.90 -21.73
C ALA A 71 -8.66 19.92 -21.56
N SER A 72 -8.14 21.14 -21.37
CA SER A 72 -6.69 21.35 -21.15
C SER A 72 -6.52 22.41 -20.06
N VAL A 73 -5.78 22.08 -19.01
CA VAL A 73 -5.56 22.94 -17.84
C VAL A 73 -4.06 23.08 -17.56
N PRO A 74 -3.54 24.30 -17.38
CA PRO A 74 -2.14 24.51 -16.99
C PRO A 74 -1.87 23.90 -15.60
N ALA A 75 -0.70 23.26 -15.47
CA ALA A 75 -0.28 22.59 -14.27
C ALA A 75 1.16 22.96 -13.90
N ILE A 76 1.44 22.96 -12.59
CA ILE A 76 2.79 23.12 -12.06
C ILE A 76 3.02 22.13 -10.91
N MET A 77 4.18 21.52 -10.90
CA MET A 77 4.65 20.64 -9.84
C MET A 77 5.95 21.18 -9.27
N PHE A 78 6.01 21.32 -7.96
CA PHE A 78 7.20 21.79 -7.24
C PHE A 78 8.00 20.62 -6.67
N ARG A 79 9.35 20.73 -6.71
CA ARG A 79 10.28 19.72 -6.17
C ARG A 79 10.00 18.33 -6.71
N VAL A 80 10.00 18.22 -8.02
CA VAL A 80 9.62 17.01 -8.76
C VAL A 80 10.64 15.90 -8.49
N PRO A 81 10.27 14.78 -7.86
CA PRO A 81 11.15 13.63 -7.77
C PRO A 81 11.33 13.01 -9.17
N GLN A 82 12.55 12.67 -9.54
CA GLN A 82 12.87 12.03 -10.83
C GLN A 82 12.32 12.78 -12.05
N ILE A 83 12.55 14.10 -12.08
CA ILE A 83 12.05 15.01 -13.14
C ILE A 83 12.38 14.53 -14.56
N ASP A 84 13.54 13.89 -14.75
CA ASP A 84 13.98 13.37 -16.06
C ASP A 84 13.05 12.26 -16.57
N LYS A 85 12.43 11.49 -15.68
CA LYS A 85 11.45 10.46 -16.07
C LYS A 85 10.12 11.06 -16.46
N LEU A 86 9.66 12.07 -15.72
CA LEU A 86 8.37 12.72 -16.00
C LEU A 86 8.44 13.61 -17.24
N ILE A 87 9.56 14.27 -17.49
CA ILE A 87 9.72 15.14 -18.67
C ILE A 87 9.66 14.33 -19.97
N ASN A 88 10.06 13.07 -19.95
CA ASN A 88 10.07 12.15 -21.10
C ASN A 88 8.92 11.12 -21.04
N CYS A 89 7.96 11.28 -20.14
CA CYS A 89 6.85 10.34 -19.99
C CYS A 89 5.77 10.60 -21.05
N ASP A 90 5.62 9.72 -22.02
CA ASP A 90 4.56 9.79 -23.03
C ASP A 90 3.30 8.99 -22.67
N SER A 91 3.34 8.27 -21.55
CA SER A 91 2.20 7.54 -21.03
C SER A 91 1.17 8.46 -20.37
N ALA A 92 -0.08 8.03 -20.34
CA ALA A 92 -1.09 8.68 -19.54
C ALA A 92 -0.74 8.58 -18.05
N VAL A 93 -1.06 9.62 -17.30
CA VAL A 93 -0.80 9.71 -15.86
C VAL A 93 -2.09 9.98 -15.10
N ASP A 94 -2.09 9.62 -13.83
CA ASP A 94 -3.10 10.10 -12.89
C ASP A 94 -2.48 11.21 -12.04
N LEU A 95 -3.23 12.28 -11.86
CA LEU A 95 -2.76 13.48 -11.17
C LEU A 95 -3.51 13.67 -9.86
N VAL A 96 -2.78 13.98 -8.79
CA VAL A 96 -3.35 14.51 -7.55
C VAL A 96 -2.95 15.98 -7.42
N PHE A 97 -3.91 16.85 -7.18
CA PHE A 97 -3.68 18.27 -7.23
C PHE A 97 -4.63 19.09 -6.35
N GLU A 98 -4.20 20.31 -6.04
CA GLU A 98 -5.09 21.39 -5.61
C GLU A 98 -5.48 22.22 -6.84
N ALA A 99 -6.78 22.51 -7.01
CA ALA A 99 -7.25 23.39 -8.06
C ALA A 99 -7.24 24.84 -7.55
N VAL A 100 -6.55 25.73 -8.24
CA VAL A 100 -6.45 27.14 -7.89
C VAL A 100 -6.87 28.06 -9.03
N ALA A 101 -7.41 29.22 -8.73
CA ALA A 101 -7.68 30.27 -9.70
C ALA A 101 -6.45 31.19 -9.82
N GLU A 102 -5.80 31.20 -10.98
CA GLU A 102 -4.73 32.15 -11.28
C GLU A 102 -5.34 33.41 -11.92
N HIS A 103 -5.28 34.54 -11.24
CA HIS A 103 -5.82 35.81 -11.72
C HIS A 103 -4.73 36.60 -12.44
N TRP A 104 -4.93 36.81 -13.74
CA TRP A 104 -4.10 37.66 -14.56
C TRP A 104 -4.94 38.70 -15.30
N GLN A 105 -4.66 39.98 -15.09
CA GLN A 105 -5.38 41.12 -15.69
C GLN A 105 -6.92 41.06 -15.54
N GLY A 106 -7.41 40.63 -14.35
CA GLY A 106 -8.84 40.59 -14.04
C GLY A 106 -9.59 39.38 -14.62
N ARG A 107 -8.90 38.44 -15.29
CA ARG A 107 -9.49 37.16 -15.73
C ARG A 107 -8.90 36.01 -14.94
N GLY A 108 -9.73 35.25 -14.26
CA GLY A 108 -9.35 34.01 -13.60
C GLY A 108 -9.18 32.90 -14.64
N LYS A 109 -8.13 32.06 -14.46
CA LYS A 109 -7.97 30.81 -15.20
C LYS A 109 -7.69 29.68 -14.21
N PRO A 110 -8.25 28.48 -14.43
CA PRO A 110 -7.93 27.32 -13.62
C PRO A 110 -6.45 26.94 -13.79
N LYS A 111 -5.82 26.52 -12.69
CA LYS A 111 -4.46 26.00 -12.67
C LYS A 111 -4.36 24.88 -11.66
N LEU A 112 -3.62 23.83 -12.00
CA LEU A 112 -3.40 22.68 -11.13
C LEU A 112 -2.08 22.82 -10.38
N MET A 113 -2.13 22.77 -9.07
CA MET A 113 -0.95 22.67 -8.20
C MET A 113 -0.73 21.20 -7.87
N ILE A 114 0.11 20.53 -8.65
CA ILE A 114 0.28 19.08 -8.58
C ILE A 114 1.00 18.70 -7.29
N LYS A 115 0.43 17.75 -6.58
CA LYS A 115 0.98 17.14 -5.38
C LYS A 115 1.63 15.79 -5.68
N ASP A 116 0.99 14.99 -6.55
CA ASP A 116 1.52 13.70 -6.96
C ASP A 116 1.16 13.37 -8.41
N VAL A 117 1.99 12.53 -9.03
CA VAL A 117 1.83 12.03 -10.39
C VAL A 117 2.07 10.53 -10.43
N LEU A 118 1.07 9.79 -10.84
CA LEU A 118 1.15 8.35 -11.05
C LEU A 118 1.19 8.06 -12.54
N VAL A 119 2.32 7.55 -13.01
CA VAL A 119 2.46 7.16 -14.40
C VAL A 119 1.65 5.89 -14.63
N ARG A 120 0.65 5.97 -15.50
CA ARG A 120 -0.02 4.77 -16.01
C ARG A 120 0.91 4.09 -16.99
N ASP A 121 1.61 3.07 -16.53
CA ASP A 121 2.37 2.23 -17.43
C ASP A 121 1.38 1.45 -18.31
N THR A 122 1.29 1.84 -19.58
CA THR A 122 0.46 1.11 -20.56
C THR A 122 1.01 -0.27 -20.89
N THR A 123 2.21 -0.58 -20.46
CA THR A 123 2.70 -1.94 -20.33
C THR A 123 2.19 -2.52 -19.00
N LEU A 124 0.87 -2.72 -18.92
CA LEU A 124 0.36 -3.68 -17.94
C LEU A 124 1.19 -4.96 -18.11
N PRO A 125 1.71 -5.56 -17.01
CA PRO A 125 2.27 -6.89 -17.09
C PRO A 125 1.27 -7.75 -17.84
N SER A 126 1.75 -8.53 -18.81
CA SER A 126 0.87 -9.30 -19.69
C SER A 126 -0.17 -10.01 -18.82
N VAL A 127 -1.38 -10.16 -19.35
CA VAL A 127 -2.49 -10.84 -18.65
C VAL A 127 -2.07 -12.19 -18.06
N ASP A 128 -0.94 -12.69 -18.48
CA ASP A 128 -0.32 -13.96 -18.10
C ASP A 128 0.73 -13.87 -16.99
N ASP A 129 1.00 -12.69 -16.40
CA ASP A 129 1.88 -12.60 -15.23
C ASP A 129 1.13 -13.09 -13.97
N PRO A 130 1.54 -14.24 -13.39
CA PRO A 130 0.84 -14.82 -12.26
C PRO A 130 0.80 -13.92 -11.01
N ALA A 131 1.77 -13.01 -10.85
CA ALA A 131 1.81 -12.08 -9.73
C ALA A 131 0.83 -10.92 -9.89
N CYS A 132 0.48 -10.56 -11.13
CA CYS A 132 -0.57 -9.58 -11.41
C CYS A 132 -1.94 -10.04 -10.88
N GLU A 133 -2.18 -11.35 -10.86
CA GLU A 133 -3.43 -11.92 -10.33
C GLU A 133 -3.51 -11.90 -8.80
N LEU A 134 -2.39 -11.90 -8.10
CA LEU A 134 -2.37 -11.69 -6.64
C LEU A 134 -2.86 -10.28 -6.26
N ARG A 135 -2.63 -9.32 -7.14
CA ARG A 135 -3.02 -7.93 -6.94
C ARG A 135 -4.41 -7.58 -7.46
N ARG A 136 -4.93 -8.31 -8.46
CA ARG A 136 -6.30 -8.13 -8.93
C ARG A 136 -7.26 -8.65 -7.86
N GLY A 137 -7.67 -7.75 -6.99
CA GLY A 137 -8.75 -7.99 -6.04
C GLY A 137 -10.01 -8.40 -6.82
N VAL A 138 -10.58 -9.50 -6.42
CA VAL A 138 -11.86 -9.95 -6.96
C VAL A 138 -12.90 -9.01 -6.43
N GLN A 139 -13.80 -8.59 -7.32
CA GLN A 139 -14.99 -7.85 -6.91
C GLN A 139 -15.73 -8.62 -5.82
N PRO A 140 -16.28 -7.96 -4.80
CA PRO A 140 -16.88 -8.61 -3.62
C PRO A 140 -18.16 -9.41 -3.88
N ALA A 141 -18.44 -9.78 -5.12
CA ALA A 141 -19.69 -10.43 -5.51
C ALA A 141 -19.67 -11.96 -5.48
N ASP A 142 -18.51 -12.61 -5.24
CA ASP A 142 -18.51 -14.07 -5.11
C ASP A 142 -17.59 -14.53 -3.98
N SER A 143 -18.23 -14.86 -2.89
CA SER A 143 -17.68 -15.54 -1.74
C SER A 143 -17.00 -16.85 -2.15
N GLY A 144 -15.68 -16.87 -2.26
CA GLY A 144 -14.95 -18.12 -2.45
C GLY A 144 -13.89 -18.14 -3.50
N LEU A 145 -13.16 -17.04 -3.72
CA LEU A 145 -11.94 -17.16 -4.48
C LEU A 145 -10.89 -17.91 -3.66
N ARG A 146 -10.98 -19.20 -3.79
CA ARG A 146 -9.79 -20.02 -3.77
C ARG A 146 -8.88 -19.44 -4.84
N LEU A 147 -7.66 -19.04 -4.48
CA LEU A 147 -6.57 -19.11 -5.43
C LEU A 147 -6.71 -20.50 -6.03
N GLU A 148 -7.18 -20.59 -7.27
CA GLU A 148 -7.33 -21.89 -7.90
C GLU A 148 -6.00 -22.58 -7.68
N SER A 149 -6.01 -23.82 -7.22
CA SER A 149 -4.79 -24.57 -6.95
C SER A 149 -3.78 -24.47 -8.10
N ARG A 150 -4.27 -24.38 -9.33
CA ARG A 150 -3.48 -24.12 -10.54
C ARG A 150 -2.69 -22.79 -10.52
N LYS A 151 -3.25 -21.69 -9.98
CA LYS A 151 -2.58 -20.39 -9.96
C LYS A 151 -1.47 -20.38 -8.92
N ARG A 152 -1.72 -21.00 -7.79
CA ARG A 152 -0.71 -21.21 -6.75
C ARG A 152 0.41 -22.12 -7.23
N GLU A 153 0.08 -23.17 -7.95
CA GLU A 153 1.01 -24.09 -8.59
C GLU A 153 1.87 -23.39 -9.65
N THR A 154 1.31 -22.52 -10.47
CA THR A 154 2.06 -21.75 -11.48
C THR A 154 3.03 -20.79 -10.83
N LEU A 155 2.62 -20.06 -9.77
CA LEU A 155 3.51 -19.20 -9.01
C LEU A 155 4.62 -19.97 -8.30
N ALA A 156 4.31 -21.16 -7.77
CA ALA A 156 5.26 -22.02 -7.09
C ALA A 156 6.32 -22.63 -8.04
N GLN A 157 6.09 -22.60 -9.35
CA GLN A 157 7.06 -23.03 -10.37
C GLN A 157 8.11 -21.97 -10.69
N LEU A 158 7.85 -20.70 -10.34
CA LEU A 158 8.82 -19.62 -10.52
C LEU A 158 9.99 -19.80 -9.55
N SER A 159 11.19 -19.46 -10.02
CA SER A 159 12.34 -19.34 -9.11
C SER A 159 12.06 -18.24 -8.08
N TYR A 160 12.75 -18.34 -6.95
CA TYR A 160 12.66 -17.32 -5.90
C TYR A 160 12.85 -15.89 -6.42
N THR A 161 13.85 -15.70 -7.30
CA THR A 161 14.18 -14.38 -7.88
C THR A 161 13.11 -13.91 -8.86
N GLU A 162 12.58 -14.80 -9.68
CA GLU A 162 11.50 -14.48 -10.63
C GLU A 162 10.22 -14.10 -9.89
N LEU A 163 9.80 -14.90 -8.90
CA LEU A 163 8.64 -14.59 -8.09
C LEU A 163 8.81 -13.25 -7.35
N THR A 164 9.97 -13.00 -6.75
CA THR A 164 10.23 -11.73 -6.05
C THR A 164 10.14 -10.54 -7.00
N ARG A 165 10.74 -10.63 -8.19
CA ARG A 165 10.68 -9.58 -9.21
C ARG A 165 9.25 -9.34 -9.68
N SER A 166 8.51 -10.39 -9.94
CA SER A 166 7.12 -10.35 -10.36
C SER A 166 6.22 -9.70 -9.28
N LEU A 167 6.41 -10.07 -8.01
CA LEU A 167 5.69 -9.47 -6.89
C LEU A 167 6.02 -7.98 -6.72
N ILE A 168 7.31 -7.61 -6.75
CA ILE A 168 7.72 -6.20 -6.67
C ILE A 168 7.07 -5.41 -7.81
N HIS A 169 7.15 -5.92 -9.03
CA HIS A 169 6.52 -5.27 -10.18
C HIS A 169 5.00 -5.13 -10.02
N SER A 170 4.32 -6.13 -9.47
CA SER A 170 2.89 -6.07 -9.18
C SER A 170 2.52 -5.00 -8.16
N PHE A 171 3.38 -4.73 -7.17
CA PHE A 171 3.10 -3.74 -6.11
C PHE A 171 3.48 -2.32 -6.48
N ILE A 172 4.59 -2.12 -7.19
CA ILE A 172 5.13 -0.79 -7.47
C ILE A 172 5.31 -0.48 -8.96
N GLY A 173 4.77 -1.34 -9.86
CA GLY A 173 4.86 -1.17 -11.31
C GLY A 173 6.32 -1.15 -11.79
N SER A 174 6.63 -0.22 -12.67
CA SER A 174 8.00 -0.03 -13.20
C SER A 174 8.96 0.65 -12.22
N ASN A 175 8.47 1.11 -11.08
CA ASN A 175 9.34 1.73 -10.07
C ASN A 175 10.34 0.70 -9.54
N GLN A 176 11.53 1.20 -9.17
CA GLN A 176 12.56 0.38 -8.56
C GLN A 176 12.42 0.42 -7.03
N PRO A 177 12.52 -0.73 -6.34
CA PRO A 177 12.56 -0.73 -4.89
C PRO A 177 13.80 0.04 -4.40
N HIS A 178 13.67 0.70 -3.27
CA HIS A 178 14.80 1.36 -2.63
C HIS A 178 15.82 0.32 -2.16
N ARG A 179 17.09 0.73 -2.10
CA ARG A 179 18.18 -0.15 -1.64
C ARG A 179 17.86 -0.83 -0.29
N ALA A 180 17.35 -0.08 0.68
CA ALA A 180 16.98 -0.63 1.99
C ALA A 180 15.85 -1.69 1.89
N GLN A 181 14.91 -1.55 0.95
CA GLN A 181 13.87 -2.56 0.72
C GLN A 181 14.46 -3.84 0.14
N VAL A 182 15.41 -3.73 -0.79
CA VAL A 182 16.09 -4.89 -1.39
C VAL A 182 16.92 -5.62 -0.32
N GLU A 183 17.74 -4.89 0.44
CA GLU A 183 18.56 -5.45 1.52
C GLU A 183 17.70 -6.18 2.58
N ALA A 184 16.56 -5.59 2.96
CA ALA A 184 15.63 -6.22 3.88
C ALA A 184 14.98 -7.49 3.29
N LEU A 185 14.57 -7.46 2.01
CA LEU A 185 14.01 -8.62 1.33
C LEU A 185 15.02 -9.77 1.19
N ASP A 186 16.29 -9.46 0.96
CA ASP A 186 17.36 -10.44 0.88
C ASP A 186 17.65 -11.06 2.25
N ALA A 187 17.74 -10.25 3.31
CA ALA A 187 17.91 -10.75 4.67
C ALA A 187 16.75 -11.67 5.11
N LEU A 188 15.49 -11.28 4.83
CA LEU A 188 14.33 -12.11 5.09
C LEU A 188 14.35 -13.42 4.28
N ALA A 189 14.89 -13.37 3.05
CA ALA A 189 15.08 -14.55 2.23
C ALA A 189 16.04 -15.57 2.85
N ASP A 190 17.11 -15.08 3.45
CA ASP A 190 18.10 -15.84 4.17
C ASP A 190 17.67 -16.22 5.60
N HIS A 191 16.36 -16.13 5.88
CA HIS A 191 15.78 -16.42 7.19
C HIS A 191 16.33 -15.57 8.35
N GLN A 192 16.82 -14.36 8.05
CA GLN A 192 17.24 -13.41 9.06
C GLN A 192 16.08 -12.51 9.46
N SER A 193 15.88 -12.31 10.75
CA SER A 193 14.93 -11.31 11.25
C SER A 193 15.46 -9.90 11.01
N VAL A 194 14.58 -8.97 10.67
CA VAL A 194 14.91 -7.61 10.24
C VAL A 194 14.25 -6.57 11.16
N LEU A 195 15.03 -5.59 11.59
CA LEU A 195 14.51 -4.34 12.14
C LEU A 195 14.57 -3.25 11.06
N ALA A 196 13.42 -2.86 10.54
CA ALA A 196 13.29 -1.82 9.53
C ALA A 196 12.93 -0.47 10.18
N VAL A 197 13.92 0.41 10.31
CA VAL A 197 13.72 1.80 10.75
C VAL A 197 13.63 2.67 9.52
N MET A 198 12.42 3.03 9.13
CA MET A 198 12.15 3.80 7.91
C MET A 198 11.01 4.77 8.20
N GLY A 199 11.16 6.03 7.79
CA GLY A 199 10.10 7.04 7.94
C GLY A 199 8.77 6.60 7.34
N THR A 200 7.67 7.24 7.76
CA THR A 200 6.33 7.03 7.18
C THR A 200 6.35 7.29 5.67
N GLY A 201 5.58 6.54 4.89
CA GLY A 201 5.53 6.68 3.42
C GLY A 201 6.78 6.16 2.66
N ARG A 202 7.77 5.57 3.33
CA ARG A 202 8.97 5.00 2.68
C ARG A 202 8.80 3.56 2.18
N GLY A 203 7.58 3.08 2.13
CA GLY A 203 7.26 1.77 1.55
C GLY A 203 7.69 0.56 2.37
N LYS A 204 7.65 0.64 3.71
CA LYS A 204 7.86 -0.52 4.61
C LYS A 204 6.96 -1.69 4.23
N SER A 205 5.71 -1.39 3.86
CA SER A 205 4.69 -2.40 3.53
C SER A 205 5.09 -3.29 2.36
N LEU A 206 5.81 -2.76 1.36
CA LEU A 206 6.31 -3.55 0.24
C LEU A 206 7.16 -4.75 0.72
N ILE A 207 8.03 -4.54 1.71
CA ILE A 207 8.95 -5.56 2.21
C ILE A 207 8.15 -6.75 2.76
N PHE A 208 7.24 -6.46 3.70
CA PHE A 208 6.53 -7.56 4.36
C PHE A 208 5.41 -8.16 3.49
N HIS A 209 4.79 -7.39 2.58
CA HIS A 209 3.83 -7.95 1.62
C HIS A 209 4.50 -8.92 0.65
N VAL A 210 5.64 -8.54 0.06
CA VAL A 210 6.40 -9.43 -0.84
C VAL A 210 6.87 -10.69 -0.11
N HIS A 211 7.41 -10.54 1.12
CA HIS A 211 7.89 -11.70 1.86
C HIS A 211 6.75 -12.62 2.31
N ALA A 212 5.61 -12.07 2.79
CA ALA A 212 4.44 -12.86 3.15
C ALA A 212 3.85 -13.62 1.94
N ALA A 213 3.81 -12.99 0.76
CA ALA A 213 3.39 -13.67 -0.46
C ALA A 213 4.32 -14.84 -0.81
N ARG A 214 5.63 -14.66 -0.66
CA ARG A 214 6.63 -15.72 -0.88
C ARG A 214 6.46 -16.89 0.11
N GLU A 215 6.27 -16.59 1.39
CA GLU A 215 6.02 -17.62 2.42
C GLU A 215 4.76 -18.43 2.09
N ALA A 216 3.67 -17.74 1.69
CA ALA A 216 2.41 -18.40 1.36
C ALA A 216 2.52 -19.25 0.09
N VAL A 217 3.15 -18.73 -0.97
CA VAL A 217 3.22 -19.37 -2.29
C VAL A 217 4.25 -20.49 -2.33
N LEU A 218 5.48 -20.21 -1.90
CA LEU A 218 6.60 -21.17 -2.05
C LEU A 218 6.66 -22.20 -0.92
N ARG A 219 6.27 -21.81 0.30
CA ARG A 219 6.43 -22.64 1.48
C ARG A 219 5.10 -23.11 2.08
N GLY A 220 3.98 -22.58 1.60
CA GLY A 220 2.67 -22.84 2.17
C GLY A 220 2.55 -22.38 3.64
N ARG A 221 3.37 -21.43 4.08
CA ARG A 221 3.37 -20.89 5.44
C ARG A 221 2.54 -19.63 5.52
N ALA A 222 1.94 -19.38 6.67
CA ALA A 222 1.17 -18.20 6.94
C ALA A 222 2.02 -17.12 7.63
N SER A 223 1.59 -15.87 7.49
CA SER A 223 2.20 -14.70 8.11
C SER A 223 1.23 -14.06 9.10
N ILE A 224 1.74 -13.53 10.20
CA ILE A 224 0.97 -12.74 11.17
C ILE A 224 1.44 -11.29 11.09
N PHE A 225 0.50 -10.35 10.90
CA PHE A 225 0.76 -8.92 10.96
C PHE A 225 0.16 -8.34 12.23
N VAL A 226 1.02 -7.82 13.10
CA VAL A 226 0.66 -7.29 14.41
C VAL A 226 0.66 -5.77 14.36
N TYR A 227 -0.51 -5.19 14.60
CA TYR A 227 -0.71 -3.74 14.64
C TYR A 227 -1.12 -3.27 16.04
N PRO A 228 -0.65 -2.11 16.51
CA PRO A 228 -0.90 -1.64 17.87
C PRO A 228 -2.36 -1.27 18.16
N LEU A 229 -3.14 -1.01 17.11
CA LEU A 229 -4.52 -0.53 17.23
C LEU A 229 -5.47 -1.32 16.34
N ARG A 230 -6.66 -1.63 16.86
CA ARG A 230 -7.73 -2.33 16.12
C ARG A 230 -8.18 -1.57 14.86
N ALA A 231 -8.19 -0.23 14.92
CA ALA A 231 -8.52 0.59 13.76
C ALA A 231 -7.52 0.37 12.63
N LEU A 232 -6.22 0.28 12.93
CA LEU A 232 -5.17 -0.04 11.94
C LEU A 232 -5.33 -1.46 11.40
N VAL A 233 -5.70 -2.43 12.24
CA VAL A 233 -5.99 -3.79 11.77
C VAL A 233 -7.11 -3.79 10.73
N ALA A 234 -8.20 -3.05 10.98
CA ALA A 234 -9.35 -2.98 10.08
C ALA A 234 -8.99 -2.28 8.76
N ASP A 235 -8.28 -1.16 8.84
CA ASP A 235 -7.81 -0.39 7.69
C ASP A 235 -6.88 -1.24 6.80
N GLN A 236 -5.83 -1.81 7.37
CA GLN A 236 -4.89 -2.66 6.65
C GLN A 236 -5.55 -3.94 6.10
N ALA A 237 -6.54 -4.50 6.80
CA ALA A 237 -7.30 -5.65 6.29
C ALA A 237 -8.12 -5.28 5.05
N TYR A 238 -8.71 -4.10 5.02
CA TYR A 238 -9.43 -3.59 3.86
C TYR A 238 -8.51 -3.48 2.65
N HIS A 239 -7.34 -2.84 2.82
CA HIS A 239 -6.34 -2.70 1.75
C HIS A 239 -5.79 -4.05 1.27
N LEU A 240 -5.44 -4.94 2.17
CA LEU A 240 -4.94 -6.27 1.82
C LEU A 240 -6.01 -7.15 1.13
N SER A 241 -7.27 -6.98 1.49
CA SER A 241 -8.36 -7.72 0.84
C SER A 241 -8.52 -7.36 -0.62
N SER A 242 -8.15 -6.14 -1.04
CA SER A 242 -8.14 -5.74 -2.45
C SER A 242 -6.88 -6.20 -3.18
N THR A 243 -5.72 -6.23 -2.51
CA THR A 243 -4.43 -6.47 -3.16
C THR A 243 -3.91 -7.90 -3.03
N MET A 244 -4.27 -8.61 -1.97
CA MET A 244 -3.74 -9.93 -1.62
C MET A 244 -4.82 -10.95 -1.25
N ALA A 245 -6.08 -10.73 -1.66
CA ALA A 245 -7.22 -11.61 -1.37
C ALA A 245 -6.93 -13.09 -1.69
N ALA A 246 -6.19 -13.33 -2.76
CA ALA A 246 -5.81 -14.67 -3.22
C ALA A 246 -4.98 -15.47 -2.20
N LEU A 247 -4.34 -14.82 -1.23
CA LEU A 247 -3.59 -15.49 -0.17
C LEU A 247 -4.48 -15.91 1.02
N GLY A 248 -5.72 -15.44 1.07
CA GLY A 248 -6.63 -15.66 2.19
C GLY A 248 -6.26 -14.76 3.39
N ILE A 249 -7.03 -13.70 3.57
CA ILE A 249 -6.81 -12.71 4.64
C ILE A 249 -7.76 -13.02 5.81
N GLY A 250 -7.21 -13.15 7.00
CA GLY A 250 -7.96 -13.32 8.23
C GLY A 250 -7.75 -12.13 9.18
N VAL A 251 -8.81 -11.72 9.88
CA VAL A 251 -8.75 -10.68 10.91
C VAL A 251 -9.13 -11.28 12.26
N LEU A 252 -8.23 -11.17 13.22
CA LEU A 252 -8.42 -11.70 14.57
C LEU A 252 -8.15 -10.60 15.60
N THR A 253 -9.19 -10.07 16.18
CA THR A 253 -9.15 -9.08 17.27
C THR A 253 -10.13 -9.47 18.39
N GLY A 254 -10.11 -8.71 19.49
CA GLY A 254 -11.08 -8.95 20.59
C GLY A 254 -12.55 -8.82 20.18
N GLU A 255 -12.83 -8.13 19.06
CA GLU A 255 -14.19 -7.94 18.53
C GLU A 255 -14.62 -9.02 17.54
N THR A 256 -13.68 -9.87 17.08
CA THR A 256 -13.99 -10.94 16.14
C THR A 256 -14.91 -11.97 16.81
N VAL A 257 -16.10 -12.18 16.22
CA VAL A 257 -17.07 -13.16 16.73
C VAL A 257 -16.51 -14.57 16.64
N GLU A 258 -16.97 -15.46 17.52
CA GLU A 258 -16.41 -16.80 17.69
C GLU A 258 -16.42 -17.63 16.40
N ALA A 259 -17.53 -17.63 15.67
CA ALA A 259 -17.63 -18.39 14.41
C ALA A 259 -16.61 -17.91 13.35
N ALA A 260 -16.40 -16.60 13.21
CA ALA A 260 -15.40 -16.05 12.30
C ALA A 260 -13.98 -16.36 12.78
N ARG A 261 -13.76 -16.32 14.09
CA ARG A 261 -12.48 -16.70 14.70
C ARG A 261 -12.12 -18.14 14.42
N ASP A 262 -13.07 -19.04 14.57
CA ASP A 262 -12.88 -20.47 14.33
C ASP A 262 -12.62 -20.76 12.83
N ASP A 263 -13.31 -20.05 11.93
CA ASP A 263 -13.06 -20.17 10.49
C ASP A 263 -11.64 -19.73 10.11
N VAL A 264 -11.15 -18.60 10.66
CA VAL A 264 -9.77 -18.15 10.41
C VAL A 264 -8.75 -19.17 10.93
N PHE A 265 -8.93 -19.72 12.14
CA PHE A 265 -8.02 -20.74 12.66
C PHE A 265 -8.07 -22.05 11.88
N ALA A 266 -9.25 -22.47 11.41
CA ALA A 266 -9.40 -23.61 10.52
C ALA A 266 -8.73 -23.31 9.14
N GLY A 267 -8.85 -22.08 8.67
CA GLY A 267 -8.17 -21.59 7.47
C GLY A 267 -6.65 -21.64 7.61
N LEU A 268 -6.10 -21.23 8.76
CA LEU A 268 -4.68 -21.35 9.07
C LEU A 268 -4.21 -22.81 9.04
N ALA A 269 -4.91 -23.69 9.74
CA ALA A 269 -4.55 -25.12 9.79
C ALA A 269 -4.59 -25.79 8.39
N SER A 270 -5.57 -25.44 7.56
CA SER A 270 -5.71 -25.99 6.20
C SER A 270 -4.83 -25.31 5.15
N GLY A 271 -4.20 -24.14 5.47
CA GLY A 271 -3.44 -23.32 4.53
C GLY A 271 -4.30 -22.45 3.61
N ARG A 272 -5.61 -22.35 3.88
CA ARG A 272 -6.52 -21.44 3.17
C ARG A 272 -6.28 -19.97 3.57
N THR A 273 -5.90 -19.72 4.81
CA THR A 273 -5.51 -18.39 5.32
C THR A 273 -4.00 -18.27 5.31
N GLY A 274 -3.47 -17.37 4.49
CA GLY A 274 -2.05 -17.10 4.35
C GLY A 274 -1.57 -15.88 5.13
N ILE A 275 -2.46 -14.94 5.46
CA ILE A 275 -2.13 -13.74 6.23
C ILE A 275 -3.19 -13.54 7.31
N VAL A 276 -2.76 -13.29 8.53
CA VAL A 276 -3.65 -12.91 9.63
C VAL A 276 -3.20 -11.57 10.20
N LEU A 277 -4.13 -10.62 10.27
CA LEU A 277 -3.95 -9.34 10.93
C LEU A 277 -4.53 -9.43 12.34
N THR A 278 -3.78 -8.94 13.32
CA THR A 278 -4.18 -9.04 14.73
C THR A 278 -3.57 -7.91 15.56
N THR A 279 -3.98 -7.84 16.85
CA THR A 279 -3.35 -6.97 17.85
C THR A 279 -2.44 -7.78 18.78
N PRO A 280 -1.47 -7.14 19.47
CA PRO A 280 -0.58 -7.83 20.40
C PRO A 280 -1.34 -8.57 21.50
N GLU A 281 -2.39 -7.96 22.03
CA GLU A 281 -3.20 -8.54 23.12
C GLU A 281 -3.92 -9.80 22.67
N PHE A 282 -4.53 -9.77 21.47
CA PHE A 282 -5.21 -10.95 20.93
C PHE A 282 -4.21 -12.08 20.64
N LEU A 283 -3.05 -11.74 20.09
CA LEU A 283 -1.99 -12.72 19.81
C LEU A 283 -1.48 -13.36 21.10
N SER A 284 -1.23 -12.57 22.17
CA SER A 284 -0.79 -13.06 23.47
C SER A 284 -1.80 -14.05 24.07
N ILE A 285 -3.09 -13.68 24.11
CA ILE A 285 -4.16 -14.52 24.67
C ILE A 285 -4.34 -15.83 23.90
N HIS A 286 -4.20 -15.79 22.58
CA HIS A 286 -4.50 -16.93 21.71
C HIS A 286 -3.25 -17.62 21.11
N ARG A 287 -2.05 -17.33 21.63
CA ARG A 287 -0.77 -17.84 21.11
C ARG A 287 -0.77 -19.36 20.86
N ASP A 288 -1.37 -20.14 21.75
CA ASP A 288 -1.41 -21.59 21.63
C ASP A 288 -2.31 -22.07 20.47
N ARG A 289 -3.34 -21.28 20.11
CA ARG A 289 -4.17 -21.56 18.94
C ARG A 289 -3.42 -21.29 17.63
N PHE A 290 -2.64 -20.20 17.58
CA PHE A 290 -1.75 -19.90 16.45
C PHE A 290 -0.66 -20.96 16.32
N ALA A 291 0.00 -21.32 17.42
CA ALA A 291 1.06 -22.33 17.46
C ALA A 291 0.57 -23.70 16.96
N ARG A 292 -0.63 -24.11 17.33
CA ARG A 292 -1.24 -25.39 16.88
C ARG A 292 -1.40 -25.49 15.37
N SER A 293 -1.44 -24.39 14.61
CA SER A 293 -1.49 -24.45 13.15
C SER A 293 -0.22 -25.05 12.57
N GLY A 294 0.93 -24.89 13.25
CA GLY A 294 2.25 -25.32 12.78
C GLY A 294 2.70 -24.66 11.47
N ARG A 295 2.01 -23.60 11.02
CA ARG A 295 2.20 -23.02 9.69
C ARG A 295 2.71 -21.57 9.71
N ILE A 296 2.92 -20.97 10.87
CA ILE A 296 3.41 -19.60 10.95
C ILE A 296 4.91 -19.57 10.58
N GLY A 297 5.24 -18.85 9.51
CA GLY A 297 6.61 -18.72 9.03
C GLY A 297 7.18 -17.32 9.16
N PHE A 298 6.29 -16.33 9.28
CA PHE A 298 6.68 -14.93 9.31
C PHE A 298 5.79 -14.11 10.24
N VAL A 299 6.39 -13.20 10.99
CA VAL A 299 5.66 -12.27 11.87
C VAL A 299 6.14 -10.85 11.60
N VAL A 300 5.20 -9.96 11.34
CA VAL A 300 5.44 -8.51 11.23
C VAL A 300 4.95 -7.85 12.51
N ILE A 301 5.80 -7.02 13.09
CA ILE A 301 5.46 -6.18 14.25
C ILE A 301 5.57 -4.74 13.79
N ASP A 302 4.42 -4.14 13.45
CA ASP A 302 4.39 -2.74 13.05
C ASP A 302 4.40 -1.82 14.28
N GLU A 303 4.92 -0.60 14.09
CA GLU A 303 5.16 0.37 15.16
C GLU A 303 5.93 -0.24 16.35
N ALA A 304 6.98 -1.00 16.05
CA ALA A 304 7.75 -1.78 17.03
C ALA A 304 8.38 -0.93 18.15
N HIS A 305 8.47 0.39 18.01
CA HIS A 305 8.91 1.29 19.07
C HIS A 305 8.01 1.21 20.32
N HIS A 306 6.76 0.79 20.16
CA HIS A 306 5.87 0.55 21.30
C HIS A 306 6.36 -0.56 22.24
N ALA A 307 7.15 -1.51 21.76
CA ALA A 307 7.76 -2.54 22.61
C ALA A 307 8.75 -1.95 23.62
N GLY A 308 9.46 -0.86 23.27
CA GLY A 308 10.39 -0.17 24.16
C GLY A 308 9.74 0.75 25.19
N LEU A 309 8.50 1.17 24.94
CA LEU A 309 7.75 2.09 25.81
C LEU A 309 6.85 1.40 26.83
N ALA A 310 6.79 0.08 26.85
CA ALA A 310 5.88 -0.74 27.66
C ALA A 310 6.13 -0.69 29.19
N LYS A 311 6.90 0.27 29.69
CA LYS A 311 7.21 0.44 31.13
C LYS A 311 6.05 0.97 31.99
N GLY A 312 4.81 0.99 31.51
CA GLY A 312 3.69 1.51 32.32
C GLY A 312 2.32 1.20 31.71
N GLY A 313 1.74 0.09 32.02
CA GLY A 313 0.30 -0.16 32.10
C GLY A 313 -0.36 -0.70 30.80
N ASP A 314 -0.51 0.02 29.75
CA ASP A 314 -1.47 -0.30 28.67
C ASP A 314 -0.96 -1.16 27.50
N ARG A 315 0.33 -1.58 27.48
CA ARG A 315 0.92 -2.32 26.35
C ARG A 315 1.81 -3.50 26.81
N SER A 316 1.44 -4.15 27.88
CA SER A 316 2.16 -5.32 28.40
C SER A 316 2.26 -6.47 27.37
N ALA A 317 1.32 -6.58 26.46
CA ALA A 317 1.30 -7.63 25.44
C ALA A 317 2.53 -7.61 24.48
N TYR A 318 3.19 -6.46 24.32
CA TYR A 318 4.46 -6.40 23.57
C TYR A 318 5.63 -7.02 24.34
N LEU A 319 5.57 -7.04 25.68
CA LEU A 319 6.57 -7.69 26.52
C LEU A 319 6.53 -9.22 26.40
N ASP A 320 5.36 -9.76 26.07
CA ASP A 320 5.16 -11.21 25.87
C ASP A 320 5.65 -11.68 24.49
N MET A 321 6.00 -10.75 23.59
CA MET A 321 6.33 -11.08 22.19
C MET A 321 7.45 -12.11 22.06
N PRO A 322 8.55 -12.09 22.84
CA PRO A 322 9.57 -13.13 22.77
C PRO A 322 9.04 -14.54 23.07
N ASP A 323 8.18 -14.65 24.08
CA ASP A 323 7.57 -15.94 24.46
C ASP A 323 6.54 -16.41 23.44
N ILE A 324 5.81 -15.47 22.83
CA ILE A 324 4.88 -15.74 21.73
C ILE A 324 5.63 -16.27 20.52
N LEU A 325 6.70 -15.60 20.09
CA LEU A 325 7.50 -16.00 18.92
C LEU A 325 8.10 -17.40 19.12
N LYS A 326 8.60 -17.69 20.33
CA LYS A 326 9.08 -19.01 20.70
C LYS A 326 7.99 -20.07 20.63
N ALA A 327 6.78 -19.78 21.14
CA ALA A 327 5.64 -20.69 21.05
C ALA A 327 5.20 -20.95 19.61
N LEU A 328 5.36 -19.97 18.71
CA LEU A 328 5.08 -20.09 17.27
C LEU A 328 6.16 -20.89 16.50
N GLY A 329 7.27 -21.30 17.14
CA GLY A 329 8.35 -22.05 16.54
C GLY A 329 9.43 -21.18 15.90
N ASP A 330 9.71 -20.04 16.50
CA ASP A 330 10.73 -19.06 16.09
C ASP A 330 10.62 -18.65 14.60
N PRO A 331 9.47 -18.10 14.18
CA PRO A 331 9.31 -17.62 12.81
C PRO A 331 10.27 -16.46 12.52
N VAL A 332 10.51 -16.20 11.23
CA VAL A 332 11.22 -14.98 10.83
C VAL A 332 10.42 -13.76 11.23
N VAL A 333 11.08 -12.73 11.74
CA VAL A 333 10.42 -11.52 12.25
C VAL A 333 10.88 -10.30 11.49
N MET A 334 9.92 -9.45 11.09
CA MET A 334 10.21 -8.09 10.69
C MET A 334 9.57 -7.13 11.70
N ALA A 335 10.41 -6.43 12.45
CA ALA A 335 9.97 -5.31 13.27
C ALA A 335 10.10 -4.02 12.46
N ALA A 336 9.01 -3.26 12.33
CA ALA A 336 8.94 -2.05 11.54
C ALA A 336 8.63 -0.84 12.43
N THR A 337 9.32 0.26 12.22
CA THR A 337 9.08 1.53 12.93
C THR A 337 9.48 2.72 12.07
N ALA A 338 8.94 3.89 12.41
CA ALA A 338 9.32 5.17 11.81
C ALA A 338 10.55 5.77 12.50
#